data_c28b2ba1ad93039078071e0cf7b2f9bd
#
_entry.id   c28b2ba1ad93039078071e0cf7b2f9bd
#
_cell.length_a   1.000
_cell.length_b   1.000
_cell.length_c   1.000
_cell.angle_alpha   90.00
_cell.angle_beta   90.00
_cell.angle_gamma   90.00
#
_symmetry.space_group_name_H-M   'P 1'
#
loop_
_entity.id
_entity.type
_entity.pdbx_description
1 polymer ?
#
loop_
_entity_poly.entity_id
_entity_poly.type
_entity_poly.pdbx_seq_one_letter_code
_entity_poly.pdbx_strand_id
1 'polypeptide(L)'
;LRAKHEYVRSKNLLKMVASLDCQVCGSGQMVQAAHTNWGGGKGRGVKADDNLTAALCLKCHYEIDQGKTLSKEERQKLWTDAHKATVKALANDWPVNVPKPTEIA
;
A
#
# COMPACT_ATOMS: atom_id res chain seq x y z
N LEU A 1 -10.19 25.23 16.62
CA LEU A 1 -9.04 24.96 15.79
C LEU A 1 -8.77 23.47 15.66
N ARG A 2 -8.69 22.98 14.47
CA ARG A 2 -8.52 21.56 14.21
C ARG A 2 -7.05 21.24 13.94
N ALA A 3 -6.59 20.13 14.52
CA ALA A 3 -5.24 19.68 14.28
C ALA A 3 -5.03 19.30 12.82
N LYS A 4 -3.87 19.59 12.30
CA LYS A 4 -3.49 19.14 10.97
C LYS A 4 -3.36 17.63 10.97
N HIS A 5 -3.75 16.99 9.86
CA HIS A 5 -3.48 15.57 9.70
C HIS A 5 -1.97 15.36 9.59
N GLU A 6 -1.47 14.42 10.38
CA GLU A 6 -0.06 14.08 10.34
C GLU A 6 0.11 12.82 9.49
N TYR A 7 0.71 13.00 8.32
CA TYR A 7 0.92 11.87 7.41
C TYR A 7 2.07 11.00 7.91
N VAL A 8 1.87 9.69 7.81
CA VAL A 8 2.93 8.75 8.12
C VAL A 8 3.89 8.67 6.94
N ARG A 9 5.16 8.97 7.18
CA ARG A 9 6.19 8.91 6.14
C ARG A 9 7.36 8.09 6.66
N SER A 10 7.78 7.09 5.89
CA SER A 10 8.90 6.24 6.26
C SER A 10 9.55 5.66 5.02
N LYS A 11 10.69 6.22 4.64
CA LYS A 11 11.45 5.70 3.51
C LYS A 11 11.90 4.25 3.77
N ASN A 12 12.22 3.95 5.01
CA ASN A 12 12.64 2.61 5.37
C ASN A 12 11.53 1.59 5.11
N LEU A 13 10.31 1.91 5.55
CA LEU A 13 9.17 1.03 5.32
C LEU A 13 8.91 0.85 3.82
N LEU A 14 8.96 1.92 3.05
CA LEU A 14 8.74 1.83 1.61
C LEU A 14 9.75 0.92 0.94
N LYS A 15 11.02 0.98 1.38
CA LYS A 15 12.05 0.09 0.85
C LYS A 15 11.77 -1.36 1.22
N MET A 16 11.32 -1.60 2.44
CA MET A 16 10.98 -2.94 2.89
C MET A 16 9.83 -3.52 2.06
N VAL A 17 8.80 -2.72 1.81
CA VAL A 17 7.67 -3.15 0.98
C VAL A 17 8.14 -3.47 -0.43
N ALA A 18 8.97 -2.61 -1.02
CA ALA A 18 9.45 -2.80 -2.38
C ALA A 18 10.41 -3.99 -2.51
N SER A 19 10.93 -4.51 -1.40
CA SER A 19 11.81 -5.67 -1.41
C SER A 19 11.06 -7.00 -1.42
N LEU A 20 9.75 -6.96 -1.21
CA LEU A 20 8.93 -8.17 -1.25
C LEU A 20 8.57 -8.51 -2.71
N ASP A 21 8.14 -9.74 -2.92
CA ASP A 21 7.55 -10.10 -4.20
C ASP A 21 6.16 -9.45 -4.31
N CYS A 22 5.68 -9.31 -5.54
CA CYS A 22 4.33 -8.81 -5.77
C CYS A 22 3.33 -9.71 -5.04
N GLN A 23 2.46 -9.11 -4.24
CA GLN A 23 1.52 -9.87 -3.44
C GLN A 23 0.27 -10.28 -4.24
N VAL A 24 0.22 -9.95 -5.51
CA VAL A 24 -0.86 -10.38 -6.39
C VAL A 24 -0.39 -11.50 -7.32
N CYS A 25 0.70 -11.29 -8.06
CA CYS A 25 1.14 -12.26 -9.06
C CYS A 25 2.43 -13.00 -8.67
N GLY A 26 3.10 -12.61 -7.60
CA GLY A 26 4.30 -13.28 -7.13
C GLY A 26 5.59 -12.88 -7.83
N SER A 27 5.54 -11.95 -8.78
CA SER A 27 6.73 -11.52 -9.49
C SER A 27 7.68 -10.77 -8.56
N GLY A 28 8.98 -11.04 -8.71
CA GLY A 28 10.00 -10.31 -7.96
C GLY A 28 10.57 -9.12 -8.71
N GLN A 29 10.02 -8.80 -9.88
CA GLN A 29 10.56 -7.75 -10.72
C GLN A 29 9.70 -6.49 -10.66
N MET A 30 10.35 -5.34 -10.60
CA MET A 30 9.68 -4.04 -10.65
C MET A 30 8.62 -3.89 -9.57
N VAL A 31 8.89 -4.41 -8.37
CA VAL A 31 7.94 -4.29 -7.25
C VAL A 31 8.04 -2.90 -6.64
N GLN A 32 6.90 -2.32 -6.37
CA GLN A 32 6.79 -0.98 -5.81
C GLN A 32 5.92 -0.99 -4.57
N ALA A 33 6.12 0.00 -3.71
CA ALA A 33 5.22 0.24 -2.59
C ALA A 33 4.05 1.07 -3.11
N ALA A 34 2.93 0.40 -3.37
CA ALA A 34 1.77 1.04 -3.97
C ALA A 34 0.83 1.58 -2.90
N HIS A 35 0.74 2.91 -2.81
CA HIS A 35 -0.16 3.56 -1.86
C HIS A 35 -1.62 3.33 -2.23
N THR A 36 -2.49 3.39 -1.22
CA THR A 36 -3.93 3.30 -1.49
C THR A 36 -4.41 4.53 -2.23
N ASN A 37 -5.41 4.35 -3.10
CA ASN A 37 -6.05 5.46 -3.80
C ASN A 37 -7.38 5.86 -3.17
N TRP A 38 -7.75 5.22 -2.08
CA TRP A 38 -9.02 5.48 -1.39
C TRP A 38 -8.84 5.30 0.10
N GLY A 39 -9.51 6.12 0.87
CA GLY A 39 -9.38 6.11 2.33
C GLY A 39 -7.98 6.44 2.80
N GLY A 40 -7.65 6.05 4.03
CA GLY A 40 -6.28 6.06 4.50
C GLY A 40 -5.61 7.41 4.66
N GLY A 41 -6.38 8.46 4.91
CA GLY A 41 -5.79 9.77 5.15
C GLY A 41 -5.35 10.52 3.90
N LYS A 42 -5.66 9.98 2.72
CA LYS A 42 -5.26 10.62 1.47
C LYS A 42 -6.01 11.94 1.29
N GLY A 43 -5.27 13.02 1.22
CA GLY A 43 -5.83 14.32 0.91
C GLY A 43 -5.75 14.59 -0.59
N ARG A 44 -6.37 15.70 -1.00
CA ARG A 44 -6.36 16.09 -2.39
C ARG A 44 -4.93 16.41 -2.85
N GLY A 45 -4.47 15.70 -3.87
CA GLY A 45 -3.14 15.89 -4.41
C GLY A 45 -2.03 15.43 -3.50
N VAL A 46 -2.34 14.67 -2.47
CA VAL A 46 -1.36 14.20 -1.48
C VAL A 46 -1.37 12.69 -1.45
N LYS A 47 -0.18 12.08 -1.34
CA LYS A 47 -0.08 10.63 -1.21
C LYS A 47 -0.67 10.18 0.12
N ALA A 48 -1.25 8.99 0.13
CA ALA A 48 -1.72 8.37 1.37
C ALA A 48 -0.52 8.07 2.29
N ASP A 49 -0.80 7.67 3.51
CA ASP A 49 0.23 7.33 4.49
C ASP A 49 1.10 6.17 4.00
N ASP A 50 2.40 6.23 4.32
CA ASP A 50 3.35 5.21 3.88
C ASP A 50 3.08 3.83 4.49
N ASN A 51 2.37 3.78 5.62
CA ASN A 51 2.00 2.49 6.20
C ASN A 51 0.76 1.88 5.53
N LEU A 52 0.20 2.54 4.53
CA LEU A 52 -0.94 2.06 3.76
C LEU A 52 -0.49 1.77 2.33
N THR A 53 0.42 0.81 2.21
CA THR A 53 0.99 0.42 0.93
C THR A 53 0.90 -1.09 0.74
N ALA A 54 0.95 -1.52 -0.51
CA ALA A 54 0.99 -2.92 -0.88
C ALA A 54 2.17 -3.15 -1.82
N ALA A 55 2.83 -4.31 -1.69
CA ALA A 55 3.91 -4.68 -2.59
C ALA A 55 3.30 -5.17 -3.90
N LEU A 56 3.41 -4.38 -4.94
CA LEU A 56 2.84 -4.68 -6.26
C LEU A 56 3.86 -4.45 -7.35
N CYS A 57 3.96 -5.38 -8.30
CA CYS A 57 4.81 -5.15 -9.46
C CYS A 57 4.18 -4.06 -10.33
N LEU A 58 4.96 -3.53 -11.26
CA LEU A 58 4.49 -2.43 -12.10
C LEU A 58 3.18 -2.76 -12.82
N LYS A 59 3.08 -3.98 -13.35
CA LYS A 59 1.88 -4.41 -14.08
C LYS A 59 0.66 -4.45 -13.18
N CYS A 60 0.78 -5.09 -12.00
CA CYS A 60 -0.35 -5.20 -11.08
C CYS A 60 -0.73 -3.84 -10.50
N HIS A 61 0.26 -3.00 -10.23
CA HIS A 61 0.01 -1.64 -9.76
C HIS A 61 -0.81 -0.86 -10.77
N TYR A 62 -0.41 -0.95 -12.06
CA TYR A 62 -1.14 -0.26 -13.13
C TYR A 62 -2.58 -0.78 -13.24
N GLU A 63 -2.77 -2.09 -13.20
CA GLU A 63 -4.10 -2.69 -13.33
C GLU A 63 -5.03 -2.24 -12.19
N ILE A 64 -4.50 -2.14 -10.99
CA ILE A 64 -5.29 -1.72 -9.84
C ILE A 64 -5.61 -0.23 -9.91
N ASP A 65 -4.63 0.59 -10.32
CA ASP A 65 -4.82 2.05 -10.37
C ASP A 65 -5.64 2.52 -11.56
N GLN A 66 -5.33 1.99 -12.73
CA GLN A 66 -5.84 2.55 -13.99
C GLN A 66 -6.37 1.50 -14.95
N GLY A 67 -6.35 0.24 -14.57
CA GLY A 67 -6.82 -0.83 -15.43
C GLY A 67 -8.31 -0.71 -15.72
N LYS A 68 -8.72 -1.24 -16.87
CA LYS A 68 -10.11 -1.14 -17.31
C LYS A 68 -10.82 -2.49 -17.33
N THR A 69 -10.11 -3.56 -17.01
CA THR A 69 -10.68 -4.90 -17.03
C THR A 69 -11.39 -5.27 -15.74
N LEU A 70 -11.04 -4.59 -14.64
CA LEU A 70 -11.62 -4.88 -13.34
C LEU A 70 -12.52 -3.74 -12.90
N SER A 71 -13.58 -4.07 -12.16
CA SER A 71 -14.44 -3.05 -11.57
C SER A 71 -13.69 -2.32 -10.46
N LYS A 72 -14.24 -1.19 -10.02
CA LYS A 72 -13.67 -0.43 -8.91
C LYS A 72 -13.60 -1.31 -7.65
N GLU A 73 -14.66 -2.05 -7.39
CA GLU A 73 -14.73 -2.92 -6.22
C GLU A 73 -13.69 -4.03 -6.29
N GLU A 74 -13.49 -4.60 -7.47
CA GLU A 74 -12.48 -5.64 -7.65
C GLU A 74 -11.07 -5.09 -7.44
N ARG A 75 -10.81 -3.88 -7.94
CA ARG A 75 -9.51 -3.25 -7.76
C ARG A 75 -9.24 -2.93 -6.30
N GLN A 76 -10.25 -2.43 -5.59
CA GLN A 76 -10.12 -2.15 -4.16
C GLN A 76 -9.83 -3.43 -3.38
N LYS A 77 -10.52 -4.51 -3.71
CA LYS A 77 -10.32 -5.78 -3.03
C LYS A 77 -8.92 -6.32 -3.27
N LEU A 78 -8.45 -6.26 -4.53
CA LEU A 78 -7.11 -6.72 -4.84
C LEU A 78 -6.05 -5.96 -4.06
N TRP A 79 -6.18 -4.63 -4.03
CA TRP A 79 -5.22 -3.82 -3.29
C TRP A 79 -5.28 -4.12 -1.79
N THR A 80 -6.49 -4.20 -1.24
CA THR A 80 -6.67 -4.44 0.19
C THR A 80 -6.09 -5.78 0.60
N ASP A 81 -6.34 -6.83 -0.19
CA ASP A 81 -5.80 -8.15 0.11
C ASP A 81 -4.27 -8.14 0.01
N ALA A 82 -3.72 -7.46 -1.00
CA ALA A 82 -2.27 -7.34 -1.16
C ALA A 82 -1.65 -6.55 -0.01
N HIS A 83 -2.33 -5.50 0.44
CA HIS A 83 -1.88 -4.71 1.58
C HIS A 83 -1.82 -5.56 2.85
N LYS A 84 -2.88 -6.32 3.12
CA LYS A 84 -2.91 -7.20 4.29
C LYS A 84 -1.79 -8.23 4.24
N ALA A 85 -1.54 -8.80 3.06
CA ALA A 85 -0.45 -9.76 2.88
C ALA A 85 0.91 -9.09 3.09
N THR A 86 1.06 -7.85 2.64
CA THR A 86 2.29 -7.09 2.81
C THR A 86 2.57 -6.85 4.29
N VAL A 87 1.57 -6.40 5.03
CA VAL A 87 1.71 -6.15 6.47
C VAL A 87 2.08 -7.45 7.19
N LYS A 88 1.43 -8.55 6.83
CA LYS A 88 1.72 -9.83 7.44
C LYS A 88 3.16 -10.29 7.14
N ALA A 89 3.61 -10.09 5.91
CA ALA A 89 4.95 -10.49 5.51
C ALA A 89 6.02 -9.71 6.27
N LEU A 90 5.75 -8.48 6.64
CA LEU A 90 6.70 -7.61 7.33
C LEU A 90 6.48 -7.54 8.83
N ALA A 91 5.56 -8.34 9.38
CA ALA A 91 5.14 -8.20 10.78
C ALA A 91 6.31 -8.25 11.77
N ASN A 92 7.28 -9.15 11.54
CA ASN A 92 8.40 -9.31 12.45
C ASN A 92 9.48 -8.24 12.27
N ASP A 93 9.48 -7.56 11.14
CA ASP A 93 10.50 -6.56 10.80
C ASP A 93 9.92 -5.16 10.74
N TRP A 94 8.68 -4.99 11.11
CA TRP A 94 8.00 -3.70 11.03
C TRP A 94 8.78 -2.66 11.84
N PRO A 95 9.07 -1.48 11.24
CA PRO A 95 9.83 -0.45 11.95
C PRO A 95 9.10 0.00 13.21
N VAL A 96 9.84 0.06 14.33
CA VAL A 96 9.22 0.36 15.63
C VAL A 96 8.65 1.76 15.71
N ASN A 97 9.17 2.68 14.90
CA ASN A 97 8.70 4.06 14.93
C ASN A 97 7.60 4.34 13.90
N VAL A 98 7.10 3.30 13.22
CA VAL A 98 6.01 3.46 12.25
C VAL A 98 4.79 2.75 12.78
N PRO A 99 3.66 3.45 12.93
CA PRO A 99 2.45 2.79 13.41
C PRO A 99 1.99 1.71 12.43
N LYS A 100 1.55 0.58 12.95
CA LYS A 100 0.92 -0.41 12.10
C LYS A 100 -0.43 0.12 11.65
N PRO A 101 -0.82 -0.15 10.40
CA PRO A 101 -2.11 0.34 9.94
C PRO A 101 -3.25 -0.32 10.67
N THR A 102 -4.32 0.44 10.86
CA THR A 102 -5.56 -0.15 11.34
C THR A 102 -6.15 -0.99 10.21
N GLU A 103 -6.95 -1.95 10.59
CA GLU A 103 -7.56 -2.82 9.59
C GLU A 103 -8.47 -2.01 8.65
N ILE A 104 -8.30 -2.25 7.36
CA ILE A 104 -9.13 -1.60 6.35
C ILE A 104 -10.34 -2.48 6.10
N ALA A 105 -11.50 -1.93 6.37
CA ALA A 105 -12.75 -2.66 6.20
C ALA A 105 -13.16 -2.79 4.75
#